data_9ece267fc387d6a1adeee00a5d47154b
#
_entry.id   9ece267fc387d6a1adeee00a5d47154b
#
_cell.length_a   1.000
_cell.length_b   1.000
_cell.length_c   1.000
_cell.angle_alpha   90.00
_cell.angle_beta   90.00
_cell.angle_gamma   90.00
#
_symmetry.space_group_name_H-M   'P 1'
#
loop_
_entity.id
_entity.type
_entity.pdbx_description
1 polymer ?
#
loop_
_entity_poly.entity_id
_entity_poly.type
_entity_poly.pdbx_seq_one_letter_code
_entity_poly.pdbx_strand_id
1 'polypeptide(L)'
;MERLYDKLKAYSESDFYAFHMPGHKRNKALLGIELPYDLDITEIDGFDDLHHADGILKEEQERAARVFGAEESHFLVNGSTAGILSAVMGCTHRGDKILVARHCHKSIYHAIYMNGLVPRYVYPEFDFSMHMNEEISKEDVAKALAAEPDIKAVVIVSPNYDGVVSDVKGIAEVAHSYMIPLIVDEAHGPHFGFHPAFPGRANDLGADVVINSLHKTLPSLTQTAILHINGKIVNRRRIKKYLDMLQSSSPSYIFMASLDACVDFVDGKCENAFELYVERLQKFREELEPLQHLQILRTEHYDISKVVISTANANITSPELADRLRKEYHLEMEMTGGTYVLAMTTVADTQEGLDRLKAALLEIDGQLEAKTAVFGSIEISGELPRLEQYFTPQEAADREEGGEAEEIPWKESEGHISLEYAYLYPPGSPVIVPGERISREAVELLCYYETQNLQIEGIQTEGKIKVWKHE
;
A
#
# COMPACT_ATOMS: atom_id res chain seq x y z
N MET A 1 -26.02 18.45 7.94
CA MET A 1 -25.06 17.93 8.92
C MET A 1 -23.94 18.96 9.06
N GLU A 2 -23.56 19.33 10.29
CA GLU A 2 -22.42 20.23 10.51
C GLU A 2 -21.14 19.42 10.25
N ARG A 3 -20.21 19.97 9.49
CA ARG A 3 -18.95 19.30 9.16
C ARG A 3 -17.91 19.57 10.23
N LEU A 4 -17.05 18.57 10.50
CA LEU A 4 -15.98 18.71 11.50
C LEU A 4 -15.06 19.89 11.18
N TYR A 5 -14.66 20.07 9.93
CA TYR A 5 -13.84 21.20 9.51
C TYR A 5 -14.49 22.56 9.83
N ASP A 6 -15.76 22.73 9.49
CA ASP A 6 -16.49 24.00 9.71
C ASP A 6 -16.63 24.28 11.21
N LYS A 7 -16.88 23.24 12.02
CA LYS A 7 -16.95 23.34 13.48
C LYS A 7 -15.60 23.72 14.10
N LEU A 8 -14.50 23.12 13.67
CA LEU A 8 -13.14 23.49 14.11
C LEU A 8 -12.81 24.92 13.72
N LYS A 9 -13.19 25.36 12.51
CA LYS A 9 -13.00 26.74 12.06
C LYS A 9 -13.79 27.72 12.92
N ALA A 10 -15.07 27.47 13.14
CA ALA A 10 -15.90 28.30 14.02
C ALA A 10 -15.33 28.40 15.43
N TYR A 11 -14.85 27.27 15.99
CA TYR A 11 -14.18 27.27 17.29
C TYR A 11 -12.88 28.06 17.28
N SER A 12 -12.09 28.01 16.20
CA SER A 12 -10.85 28.78 16.05
C SER A 12 -11.08 30.30 16.03
N GLU A 13 -12.21 30.72 15.49
CA GLU A 13 -12.63 32.13 15.37
C GLU A 13 -13.37 32.66 16.61
N SER A 14 -13.67 31.79 17.58
CA SER A 14 -14.35 32.12 18.82
C SER A 14 -13.43 32.81 19.83
N ASP A 15 -14.02 33.34 20.92
CA ASP A 15 -13.28 33.97 22.02
C ASP A 15 -12.84 32.97 23.11
N PHE A 16 -13.01 31.65 22.90
CA PHE A 16 -12.54 30.63 23.83
C PHE A 16 -11.01 30.63 23.93
N TYR A 17 -10.47 30.80 25.13
CA TYR A 17 -9.07 30.61 25.42
C TYR A 17 -8.78 29.15 25.77
N ALA A 18 -7.82 28.53 25.07
CA ALA A 18 -7.53 27.11 25.17
C ALA A 18 -6.70 26.74 26.41
N PHE A 19 -7.31 26.50 27.58
CA PHE A 19 -6.63 25.89 28.73
C PHE A 19 -6.48 24.36 28.61
N HIS A 20 -7.08 23.74 27.61
CA HIS A 20 -6.92 22.33 27.24
C HIS A 20 -5.64 22.08 26.40
N MET A 21 -5.30 20.81 26.19
CA MET A 21 -4.30 20.40 25.17
C MET A 21 -4.78 20.75 23.75
N PRO A 22 -3.89 20.98 22.78
CA PRO A 22 -2.42 20.85 22.81
C PRO A 22 -1.68 22.01 23.50
N GLY A 23 -0.38 21.75 23.77
CA GLY A 23 0.49 22.69 24.52
C GLY A 23 0.84 24.00 23.81
N HIS A 24 0.67 24.10 22.49
CA HIS A 24 0.97 25.31 21.69
C HIS A 24 -0.02 26.46 21.96
N LYS A 25 -1.19 26.19 22.55
CA LYS A 25 -2.20 27.20 22.95
C LYS A 25 -2.58 28.15 21.81
N ARG A 26 -2.51 27.73 20.55
CA ARG A 26 -2.73 28.54 19.34
C ARG A 26 -1.76 29.73 19.20
N ASN A 27 -0.65 29.73 19.94
CA ASN A 27 0.34 30.80 19.92
C ASN A 27 1.32 30.62 18.74
N LYS A 28 0.93 31.06 17.55
CA LYS A 28 1.73 30.98 16.31
C LYS A 28 3.06 31.72 16.41
N ALA A 29 3.09 32.78 17.22
CA ALA A 29 4.29 33.62 17.35
C ALA A 29 5.43 32.94 18.10
N LEU A 30 5.15 31.95 18.94
CA LEU A 30 6.15 31.32 19.82
C LEU A 30 7.25 30.61 19.03
N LEU A 31 6.91 29.90 17.95
CA LEU A 31 7.87 29.16 17.11
C LEU A 31 8.26 29.91 15.84
N GLY A 32 7.54 30.99 15.47
CA GLY A 32 7.81 31.77 14.26
C GLY A 32 7.57 31.00 12.94
N ILE A 33 6.76 29.94 12.98
CA ILE A 33 6.37 29.11 11.83
C ILE A 33 4.85 29.03 11.72
N GLU A 34 4.36 28.89 10.50
CA GLU A 34 2.93 28.70 10.25
C GLU A 34 2.58 27.20 10.21
N LEU A 35 1.86 26.77 11.24
CA LEU A 35 1.21 25.46 11.32
C LEU A 35 -0.26 25.65 11.64
N PRO A 36 -1.14 24.68 11.36
CA PRO A 36 -2.59 24.82 11.54
C PRO A 36 -3.02 24.74 13.02
N TYR A 37 -2.31 25.43 13.92
CA TYR A 37 -2.58 25.44 15.39
C TYR A 37 -3.99 25.85 15.75
N ASP A 38 -4.64 26.68 14.91
CA ASP A 38 -6.00 27.14 15.17
C ASP A 38 -7.03 26.00 15.12
N LEU A 39 -6.78 24.99 14.30
CA LEU A 39 -7.66 23.82 14.11
C LEU A 39 -7.25 22.61 14.94
N ASP A 40 -6.09 22.68 15.61
CA ASP A 40 -5.54 21.55 16.36
C ASP A 40 -6.07 21.56 17.80
N ILE A 41 -6.86 20.55 18.10
CA ILE A 41 -7.49 20.33 19.41
C ILE A 41 -7.33 18.86 19.82
N THR A 42 -7.74 18.53 21.03
CA THR A 42 -7.98 17.17 21.49
C THR A 42 -9.48 16.92 21.67
N GLU A 43 -9.85 15.86 22.37
CA GLU A 43 -11.22 15.45 22.69
C GLU A 43 -11.84 16.42 23.70
N ILE A 44 -12.27 17.61 23.26
CA ILE A 44 -12.96 18.60 24.08
C ILE A 44 -14.46 18.52 23.86
N ASP A 45 -15.22 19.07 24.82
CA ASP A 45 -16.68 19.08 24.78
C ASP A 45 -17.22 19.59 23.46
N GLY A 46 -18.12 18.81 22.85
CA GLY A 46 -18.77 19.14 21.61
C GLY A 46 -18.03 18.66 20.33
N PHE A 47 -16.81 18.10 20.43
CA PHE A 47 -16.05 17.64 19.27
C PHE A 47 -15.91 16.13 19.11
N ASP A 48 -16.59 15.35 20.00
CA ASP A 48 -16.60 13.89 19.97
C ASP A 48 -15.21 13.26 20.28
N ASP A 49 -15.16 11.94 20.38
CA ASP A 49 -13.94 11.15 20.63
C ASP A 49 -13.88 10.01 19.60
N LEU A 50 -12.78 9.91 18.83
CA LEU A 50 -12.64 8.90 17.78
C LEU A 50 -12.82 7.47 18.31
N HIS A 51 -12.34 7.18 19.52
CA HIS A 51 -12.40 5.83 20.11
C HIS A 51 -13.79 5.50 20.69
N HIS A 52 -14.58 6.54 21.03
CA HIS A 52 -15.92 6.41 21.59
C HIS A 52 -16.92 7.30 20.85
N ALA A 53 -16.81 7.35 19.53
CA ALA A 53 -17.61 8.21 18.69
C ALA A 53 -19.13 8.01 18.91
N ASP A 54 -19.82 9.06 19.33
CA ASP A 54 -21.27 9.10 19.54
C ASP A 54 -21.94 10.34 18.95
N GLY A 55 -21.16 11.30 18.44
CA GLY A 55 -21.55 12.56 17.85
C GLY A 55 -21.07 12.74 16.41
N ILE A 56 -20.41 13.87 16.13
CA ILE A 56 -20.00 14.30 14.79
C ILE A 56 -19.08 13.28 14.09
N LEU A 57 -18.14 12.68 14.80
CA LEU A 57 -17.23 11.69 14.23
C LEU A 57 -17.95 10.39 13.85
N LYS A 58 -18.96 9.99 14.64
CA LYS A 58 -19.81 8.87 14.30
C LYS A 58 -20.60 9.14 13.01
N GLU A 59 -21.25 10.31 12.92
CA GLU A 59 -22.02 10.70 11.74
C GLU A 59 -21.16 10.74 10.48
N GLU A 60 -19.91 11.24 10.59
CA GLU A 60 -18.95 11.28 9.49
C GLU A 60 -18.47 9.90 9.06
N GLN A 61 -18.22 8.98 10.00
CA GLN A 61 -17.87 7.59 9.70
C GLN A 61 -19.04 6.83 9.07
N GLU A 62 -20.28 7.07 9.52
CA GLU A 62 -21.48 6.52 8.87
C GLU A 62 -21.69 7.08 7.45
N ARG A 63 -21.34 8.36 7.22
CA ARG A 63 -21.33 8.95 5.88
C ARG A 63 -20.27 8.29 5.01
N ALA A 64 -19.04 8.13 5.51
CA ALA A 64 -17.97 7.44 4.80
C ALA A 64 -18.38 6.00 4.40
N ALA A 65 -19.04 5.27 5.30
CA ALA A 65 -19.55 3.93 5.00
C ALA A 65 -20.50 3.94 3.79
N ARG A 66 -21.48 4.85 3.76
CA ARG A 66 -22.41 4.96 2.64
C ARG A 66 -21.70 5.33 1.33
N VAL A 67 -20.77 6.28 1.37
CA VAL A 67 -20.05 6.79 0.19
C VAL A 67 -19.16 5.72 -0.42
N PHE A 68 -18.48 4.93 0.42
CA PHE A 68 -17.57 3.86 -0.01
C PHE A 68 -18.28 2.50 -0.19
N GLY A 69 -19.61 2.43 -0.03
CA GLY A 69 -20.37 1.19 -0.22
C GLY A 69 -20.13 0.13 0.85
N ALA A 70 -19.74 0.54 2.07
CA ALA A 70 -19.50 -0.34 3.20
C ALA A 70 -20.65 -0.35 4.21
N GLU A 71 -20.74 -1.40 5.04
CA GLU A 71 -21.70 -1.43 6.14
C GLU A 71 -21.23 -0.61 7.35
N GLU A 72 -19.93 -0.55 7.58
CA GLU A 72 -19.32 0.18 8.71
C GLU A 72 -17.94 0.71 8.27
N SER A 73 -17.59 1.93 8.70
CA SER A 73 -16.30 2.55 8.40
C SER A 73 -15.70 3.19 9.64
N HIS A 74 -14.37 3.13 9.73
CA HIS A 74 -13.60 3.71 10.83
C HIS A 74 -12.50 4.61 10.28
N PHE A 75 -12.41 5.83 10.75
CA PHE A 75 -11.33 6.76 10.45
C PHE A 75 -10.00 6.29 11.06
N LEU A 76 -8.94 6.40 10.29
CA LEU A 76 -7.59 6.03 10.69
C LEU A 76 -6.69 7.26 10.62
N VAL A 77 -6.09 7.62 11.75
CA VAL A 77 -5.13 8.73 11.86
C VAL A 77 -3.69 8.24 12.04
N ASN A 78 -3.48 6.93 12.11
CA ASN A 78 -2.18 6.26 12.15
C ASN A 78 -1.89 5.47 10.87
N GLY A 79 -2.47 5.92 9.75
CA GLY A 79 -2.28 5.33 8.42
C GLY A 79 -2.99 4.00 8.24
N SER A 80 -2.95 3.48 7.02
CA SER A 80 -3.42 2.13 6.70
C SER A 80 -2.70 1.06 7.51
N THR A 81 -1.49 1.31 7.98
CA THR A 81 -0.75 0.39 8.84
C THR A 81 -1.56 0.01 10.07
N ALA A 82 -2.14 0.98 10.80
CA ALA A 82 -2.99 0.68 11.96
C ALA A 82 -4.24 -0.11 11.56
N GLY A 83 -4.84 0.21 10.43
CA GLY A 83 -5.99 -0.52 9.87
C GLY A 83 -5.67 -1.97 9.53
N ILE A 84 -4.57 -2.19 8.81
CA ILE A 84 -4.10 -3.53 8.41
C ILE A 84 -3.79 -4.39 9.63
N LEU A 85 -3.03 -3.86 10.59
CA LEU A 85 -2.73 -4.56 11.83
C LEU A 85 -4.03 -4.94 12.57
N SER A 86 -4.96 -3.99 12.69
CA SER A 86 -6.24 -4.20 13.37
C SER A 86 -7.13 -5.22 12.65
N ALA A 87 -7.17 -5.19 11.32
CA ALA A 87 -7.92 -6.14 10.51
C ALA A 87 -7.39 -7.56 10.68
N VAL A 88 -6.09 -7.76 10.48
CA VAL A 88 -5.45 -9.09 10.58
C VAL A 88 -5.59 -9.65 12.00
N MET A 89 -5.22 -8.87 13.03
CA MET A 89 -5.29 -9.30 14.43
C MET A 89 -6.74 -9.46 14.91
N GLY A 90 -7.68 -8.68 14.34
CA GLY A 90 -9.11 -8.77 14.62
C GLY A 90 -9.76 -10.01 14.01
N CYS A 91 -9.30 -10.45 12.85
CA CYS A 91 -9.83 -11.62 12.13
C CYS A 91 -9.16 -12.94 12.53
N THR A 92 -8.00 -12.91 13.20
CA THR A 92 -7.22 -14.10 13.56
C THR A 92 -6.95 -14.18 15.07
N HIS A 93 -6.60 -15.36 15.57
CA HIS A 93 -6.07 -15.59 16.91
C HIS A 93 -4.59 -15.93 16.85
N ARG A 94 -3.90 -15.76 17.97
CA ARG A 94 -2.49 -16.14 18.06
C ARG A 94 -2.28 -17.59 17.66
N GLY A 95 -1.34 -17.85 16.74
CA GLY A 95 -1.02 -19.17 16.23
C GLY A 95 -1.92 -19.65 15.10
N ASP A 96 -2.91 -18.87 14.68
CA ASP A 96 -3.75 -19.23 13.53
C ASP A 96 -2.93 -19.24 12.22
N LYS A 97 -3.37 -20.08 11.28
CA LYS A 97 -2.88 -20.02 9.89
C LYS A 97 -3.59 -18.91 9.12
N ILE A 98 -2.83 -18.22 8.29
CA ILE A 98 -3.33 -17.15 7.41
C ILE A 98 -2.77 -17.31 6.00
N LEU A 99 -3.61 -17.13 4.98
CA LEU A 99 -3.20 -17.10 3.58
C LEU A 99 -2.95 -15.67 3.16
N VAL A 100 -1.76 -15.36 2.66
CA VAL A 100 -1.31 -14.00 2.37
C VAL A 100 -0.73 -13.93 0.96
N ALA A 101 -1.13 -12.93 0.18
CA ALA A 101 -0.47 -12.63 -1.08
C ALA A 101 0.98 -12.19 -0.84
N ARG A 102 1.94 -12.84 -1.51
CA ARG A 102 3.37 -12.65 -1.25
C ARG A 102 3.85 -11.20 -1.42
N HIS A 103 3.25 -10.45 -2.33
CA HIS A 103 3.58 -9.07 -2.62
C HIS A 103 2.82 -8.04 -1.75
N CYS A 104 2.23 -8.46 -0.64
CA CYS A 104 1.61 -7.57 0.33
C CYS A 104 2.61 -6.62 0.99
N HIS A 105 2.11 -5.47 1.44
CA HIS A 105 2.90 -4.48 2.16
C HIS A 105 3.42 -5.02 3.50
N LYS A 106 4.62 -4.56 3.91
CA LYS A 106 5.30 -4.99 5.16
C LYS A 106 4.41 -4.94 6.43
N SER A 107 3.40 -4.09 6.49
CA SER A 107 2.46 -4.05 7.63
C SER A 107 1.72 -5.36 7.87
N ILE A 108 1.45 -6.15 6.81
CA ILE A 108 0.83 -7.48 6.96
C ILE A 108 1.81 -8.45 7.59
N TYR A 109 3.08 -8.41 7.20
CA TYR A 109 4.15 -9.21 7.80
C TYR A 109 4.38 -8.83 9.27
N HIS A 110 4.26 -7.53 9.62
CA HIS A 110 4.28 -7.09 11.01
C HIS A 110 3.10 -7.67 11.81
N ALA A 111 1.89 -7.73 11.23
CA ALA A 111 0.74 -8.35 11.88
C ALA A 111 0.94 -9.86 12.10
N ILE A 112 1.53 -10.56 11.12
CA ILE A 112 1.90 -11.97 11.22
C ILE A 112 2.86 -12.18 12.42
N TYR A 113 3.92 -11.37 12.49
CA TYR A 113 4.88 -11.40 13.58
C TYR A 113 4.23 -11.10 14.94
N MET A 114 3.52 -9.97 15.06
CA MET A 114 2.94 -9.53 16.33
C MET A 114 1.89 -10.50 16.90
N ASN A 115 1.12 -11.16 16.02
CA ASN A 115 0.11 -12.12 16.42
C ASN A 115 0.61 -13.59 16.39
N GLY A 116 1.89 -13.81 16.07
CA GLY A 116 2.51 -15.13 16.00
C GLY A 116 1.77 -16.07 15.06
N LEU A 117 1.37 -15.57 13.89
CA LEU A 117 0.61 -16.34 12.90
C LEU A 117 1.52 -17.29 12.11
N VAL A 118 0.92 -18.34 11.58
CA VAL A 118 1.56 -19.29 10.66
C VAL A 118 1.19 -18.88 9.23
N PRO A 119 2.06 -18.18 8.49
CA PRO A 119 1.73 -17.73 7.16
C PRO A 119 1.75 -18.88 6.15
N ARG A 120 0.88 -18.77 5.16
CA ARG A 120 0.92 -19.47 3.89
C ARG A 120 0.86 -18.43 2.81
N TYR A 121 1.64 -18.60 1.75
CA TYR A 121 1.74 -17.59 0.72
C TYR A 121 1.09 -18.05 -0.57
N VAL A 122 0.32 -17.16 -1.18
CA VAL A 122 -0.07 -17.24 -2.59
C VAL A 122 0.76 -16.21 -3.35
N TYR A 123 1.33 -16.64 -4.48
CA TYR A 123 2.23 -15.81 -5.27
C TYR A 123 1.48 -15.19 -6.42
N PRO A 124 1.71 -13.89 -6.71
CA PRO A 124 1.20 -13.29 -7.94
C PRO A 124 1.87 -13.95 -9.14
N GLU A 125 1.22 -13.88 -10.29
CA GLU A 125 1.92 -14.03 -11.55
C GLU A 125 2.96 -12.93 -11.68
N PHE A 126 4.00 -13.13 -12.49
CA PHE A 126 5.08 -12.15 -12.61
C PHE A 126 5.45 -11.92 -14.07
N ASP A 127 5.34 -10.69 -14.51
CA ASP A 127 5.82 -10.28 -15.84
C ASP A 127 7.32 -10.02 -15.79
N PHE A 128 8.10 -10.96 -16.32
CA PHE A 128 9.56 -10.86 -16.39
C PHE A 128 10.04 -9.82 -17.41
N SER A 129 9.23 -9.45 -18.38
CA SER A 129 9.58 -8.42 -19.35
C SER A 129 9.55 -7.02 -18.73
N MET A 130 8.62 -6.82 -17.80
CA MET A 130 8.41 -5.58 -17.07
C MET A 130 8.98 -5.61 -15.65
N HIS A 131 9.40 -6.79 -15.16
CA HIS A 131 9.78 -7.02 -13.75
C HIS A 131 8.70 -6.53 -12.77
N MET A 132 7.45 -6.93 -13.00
CA MET A 132 6.29 -6.46 -12.28
C MET A 132 5.43 -7.62 -11.77
N ASN A 133 4.89 -7.47 -10.55
CA ASN A 133 3.89 -8.40 -10.03
C ASN A 133 2.55 -8.18 -10.74
N GLU A 134 1.95 -9.25 -11.19
CA GLU A 134 0.62 -9.28 -11.76
C GLU A 134 -0.46 -9.62 -10.70
N GLU A 135 -1.60 -10.12 -11.13
CA GLU A 135 -2.72 -10.43 -10.24
C GLU A 135 -2.50 -11.70 -9.40
N ILE A 136 -3.26 -11.82 -8.33
CA ILE A 136 -3.44 -13.07 -7.59
C ILE A 136 -4.55 -13.88 -8.24
N SER A 137 -4.24 -15.10 -8.66
CA SER A 137 -5.20 -16.05 -9.22
C SER A 137 -6.14 -16.58 -8.13
N LYS A 138 -7.46 -16.54 -8.37
CA LYS A 138 -8.45 -17.17 -7.48
C LYS A 138 -8.30 -18.68 -7.44
N GLU A 139 -7.79 -19.29 -8.51
CA GLU A 139 -7.51 -20.72 -8.61
C GLU A 139 -6.40 -21.14 -7.63
N ASP A 140 -5.38 -20.30 -7.46
CA ASP A 140 -4.29 -20.58 -6.50
C ASP A 140 -4.74 -20.36 -5.05
N VAL A 141 -5.59 -19.37 -4.80
CA VAL A 141 -6.27 -19.22 -3.50
C VAL A 141 -7.11 -20.46 -3.20
N ALA A 142 -7.90 -20.96 -4.16
CA ALA A 142 -8.72 -22.16 -4.00
C ALA A 142 -7.87 -23.42 -3.73
N LYS A 143 -6.75 -23.59 -4.44
CA LYS A 143 -5.80 -24.69 -4.20
C LYS A 143 -5.20 -24.63 -2.80
N ALA A 144 -4.79 -23.44 -2.35
CA ALA A 144 -4.19 -23.26 -1.02
C ALA A 144 -5.19 -23.59 0.09
N LEU A 145 -6.44 -23.10 -0.01
CA LEU A 145 -7.50 -23.39 0.96
C LEU A 145 -7.94 -24.84 0.96
N ALA A 146 -7.94 -25.50 -0.21
CA ALA A 146 -8.22 -26.93 -0.30
C ALA A 146 -7.12 -27.79 0.36
N ALA A 147 -5.86 -27.36 0.25
CA ALA A 147 -4.71 -28.04 0.86
C ALA A 147 -4.67 -27.84 2.39
N GLU A 148 -5.05 -26.67 2.89
CA GLU A 148 -5.03 -26.33 4.31
C GLU A 148 -6.36 -25.66 4.75
N PRO A 149 -7.43 -26.45 4.98
CA PRO A 149 -8.76 -25.92 5.35
C PRO A 149 -8.83 -25.25 6.73
N ASP A 150 -7.79 -25.33 7.53
CA ASP A 150 -7.66 -24.68 8.86
C ASP A 150 -7.16 -23.24 8.79
N ILE A 151 -6.89 -22.70 7.62
CA ILE A 151 -6.64 -21.27 7.39
C ILE A 151 -7.84 -20.44 7.89
N LYS A 152 -7.57 -19.29 8.55
CA LYS A 152 -8.58 -18.48 9.23
C LYS A 152 -8.90 -17.15 8.53
N ALA A 153 -8.05 -16.68 7.64
CA ALA A 153 -8.29 -15.50 6.84
C ALA A 153 -7.47 -15.53 5.55
N VAL A 154 -7.96 -14.87 4.52
CA VAL A 154 -7.22 -14.55 3.30
C VAL A 154 -6.91 -13.07 3.27
N VAL A 155 -5.68 -12.69 2.94
CA VAL A 155 -5.24 -11.29 2.82
C VAL A 155 -4.59 -11.09 1.47
N ILE A 156 -5.11 -10.13 0.69
CA ILE A 156 -4.54 -9.73 -0.58
C ILE A 156 -4.34 -8.21 -0.63
N VAL A 157 -3.50 -7.75 -1.55
CA VAL A 157 -3.39 -6.34 -1.94
C VAL A 157 -3.98 -6.18 -3.34
N SER A 158 -4.93 -5.25 -3.49
CA SER A 158 -5.56 -4.95 -4.79
C SER A 158 -6.16 -3.53 -4.74
N PRO A 159 -5.70 -2.60 -5.61
CA PRO A 159 -4.61 -2.81 -6.56
C PRO A 159 -3.27 -3.01 -5.86
N ASN A 160 -2.33 -3.65 -6.54
CA ASN A 160 -0.94 -3.63 -6.09
C ASN A 160 -0.32 -2.23 -6.30
N TYR A 161 0.95 -2.05 -5.94
CA TYR A 161 1.61 -0.75 -6.02
C TYR A 161 1.67 -0.20 -7.46
N ASP A 162 1.84 -1.09 -8.41
CA ASP A 162 1.98 -0.75 -9.83
C ASP A 162 0.63 -0.48 -10.51
N GLY A 163 -0.48 -0.86 -9.90
CA GLY A 163 -1.84 -0.62 -10.38
C GLY A 163 -2.59 -1.86 -10.89
N VAL A 164 -1.99 -3.06 -10.78
CA VAL A 164 -2.66 -4.31 -11.19
C VAL A 164 -3.72 -4.71 -10.17
N VAL A 165 -4.88 -5.14 -10.65
CA VAL A 165 -6.07 -5.47 -9.86
C VAL A 165 -6.37 -6.95 -9.96
N SER A 166 -6.53 -7.63 -8.83
CA SER A 166 -6.92 -9.04 -8.76
C SER A 166 -8.44 -9.22 -8.87
N ASP A 167 -8.90 -10.44 -9.22
CA ASP A 167 -10.33 -10.80 -9.18
C ASP A 167 -10.82 -10.92 -7.72
N VAL A 168 -10.98 -9.76 -7.06
CA VAL A 168 -11.44 -9.66 -5.67
C VAL A 168 -12.74 -10.42 -5.46
N LYS A 169 -13.69 -10.34 -6.41
CA LYS A 169 -14.98 -11.03 -6.30
C LYS A 169 -14.82 -12.55 -6.31
N GLY A 170 -14.07 -13.08 -7.26
CA GLY A 170 -13.83 -14.52 -7.33
C GLY A 170 -13.07 -15.04 -6.11
N ILE A 171 -12.09 -14.27 -5.59
CA ILE A 171 -11.34 -14.62 -4.37
C ILE A 171 -12.26 -14.57 -3.14
N ALA A 172 -13.17 -13.60 -3.04
CA ALA A 172 -14.15 -13.51 -1.96
C ALA A 172 -15.10 -14.73 -1.98
N GLU A 173 -15.63 -15.09 -3.15
CA GLU A 173 -16.48 -16.28 -3.31
C GLU A 173 -15.77 -17.57 -2.85
N VAL A 174 -14.49 -17.70 -3.19
CA VAL A 174 -13.66 -18.84 -2.74
C VAL A 174 -13.49 -18.81 -1.21
N ALA A 175 -13.05 -17.69 -0.61
CA ALA A 175 -12.86 -17.58 0.84
C ALA A 175 -14.16 -17.84 1.62
N HIS A 176 -15.28 -17.30 1.15
CA HIS A 176 -16.60 -17.49 1.77
C HIS A 176 -17.09 -18.91 1.71
N SER A 177 -16.71 -19.71 0.68
CA SER A 177 -17.04 -21.13 0.62
C SER A 177 -16.42 -21.93 1.78
N TYR A 178 -15.34 -21.42 2.38
CA TYR A 178 -14.72 -21.96 3.60
C TYR A 178 -15.15 -21.21 4.87
N MET A 179 -16.08 -20.25 4.78
CA MET A 179 -16.55 -19.42 5.89
C MET A 179 -15.43 -18.62 6.57
N ILE A 180 -14.44 -18.18 5.82
CA ILE A 180 -13.33 -17.35 6.27
C ILE A 180 -13.36 -15.97 5.59
N PRO A 181 -12.90 -14.90 6.28
CA PRO A 181 -12.95 -13.56 5.73
C PRO A 181 -11.87 -13.31 4.68
N LEU A 182 -12.20 -12.44 3.72
CA LEU A 182 -11.27 -11.78 2.81
C LEU A 182 -10.95 -10.38 3.33
N ILE A 183 -9.67 -10.11 3.59
CA ILE A 183 -9.12 -8.79 3.92
C ILE A 183 -8.43 -8.26 2.66
N VAL A 184 -8.80 -7.08 2.21
CA VAL A 184 -8.20 -6.43 1.04
C VAL A 184 -7.48 -5.15 1.47
N ASP A 185 -6.16 -5.14 1.29
CA ASP A 185 -5.38 -3.90 1.31
C ASP A 185 -5.62 -3.16 -0.02
N GLU A 186 -6.59 -2.25 -0.01
CA GLU A 186 -6.93 -1.37 -1.13
C GLU A 186 -6.33 0.04 -0.91
N ALA A 187 -5.17 0.13 -0.28
CA ALA A 187 -4.54 1.41 0.05
C ALA A 187 -4.27 2.28 -1.18
N HIS A 188 -4.07 1.70 -2.35
CA HIS A 188 -3.85 2.40 -3.61
C HIS A 188 -5.13 2.58 -4.45
N GLY A 189 -6.30 2.14 -3.98
CA GLY A 189 -7.57 2.16 -4.69
C GLY A 189 -8.71 3.00 -4.10
N PRO A 190 -8.50 4.00 -3.20
CA PRO A 190 -9.62 4.74 -2.61
C PRO A 190 -10.45 5.54 -3.62
N HIS A 191 -9.96 5.77 -4.83
CA HIS A 191 -10.69 6.41 -5.94
C HIS A 191 -11.55 5.44 -6.76
N PHE A 192 -11.47 4.14 -6.50
CA PHE A 192 -12.25 3.13 -7.21
C PHE A 192 -13.76 3.32 -7.01
N GLY A 193 -14.52 3.01 -8.05
CA GLY A 193 -15.98 3.12 -8.04
C GLY A 193 -16.55 4.55 -8.14
N PHE A 194 -15.71 5.59 -8.16
CA PHE A 194 -16.18 6.97 -8.38
C PHE A 194 -16.24 7.40 -9.85
N HIS A 195 -15.64 6.59 -10.75
CA HIS A 195 -15.80 6.77 -12.20
C HIS A 195 -15.65 5.42 -12.92
N PRO A 196 -16.42 5.16 -14.02
CA PRO A 196 -16.41 3.86 -14.73
C PRO A 196 -15.06 3.47 -15.34
N ALA A 197 -14.15 4.41 -15.57
CA ALA A 197 -12.82 4.14 -16.10
C ALA A 197 -11.88 3.47 -15.06
N PHE A 198 -12.26 3.47 -13.80
CA PHE A 198 -11.51 2.81 -12.72
C PHE A 198 -12.18 1.50 -12.32
N PRO A 199 -11.42 0.57 -11.72
CA PRO A 199 -11.97 -0.68 -11.20
C PRO A 199 -13.09 -0.49 -10.16
N GLY A 200 -13.84 -1.56 -9.91
CA GLY A 200 -14.82 -1.61 -8.82
C GLY A 200 -14.15 -1.65 -7.45
N ARG A 201 -14.82 -1.10 -6.44
CA ARG A 201 -14.36 -1.11 -5.03
C ARG A 201 -14.41 -2.52 -4.44
N ALA A 202 -13.43 -2.89 -3.66
CA ALA A 202 -13.41 -4.18 -2.96
C ALA A 202 -14.64 -4.37 -2.04
N ASN A 203 -15.18 -3.27 -1.46
CA ASN A 203 -16.44 -3.29 -0.70
C ASN A 203 -17.62 -3.85 -1.51
N ASP A 204 -17.74 -3.44 -2.78
CA ASP A 204 -18.84 -3.89 -3.66
C ASP A 204 -18.60 -5.31 -4.22
N LEU A 205 -17.35 -5.77 -4.16
CA LEU A 205 -16.91 -7.06 -4.71
C LEU A 205 -16.88 -8.19 -3.67
N GLY A 206 -17.32 -7.93 -2.44
CA GLY A 206 -17.51 -8.95 -1.42
C GLY A 206 -16.37 -9.10 -0.42
N ALA A 207 -15.42 -8.17 -0.37
CA ALA A 207 -14.41 -8.15 0.69
C ALA A 207 -15.05 -7.86 2.06
N ASP A 208 -14.62 -8.58 3.09
CA ASP A 208 -15.14 -8.44 4.46
C ASP A 208 -14.48 -7.28 5.21
N VAL A 209 -13.20 -7.03 4.96
CA VAL A 209 -12.47 -5.87 5.51
C VAL A 209 -11.66 -5.24 4.40
N VAL A 210 -11.80 -3.93 4.23
CA VAL A 210 -11.08 -3.15 3.20
C VAL A 210 -10.36 -1.99 3.85
N ILE A 211 -9.12 -1.73 3.48
CA ILE A 211 -8.34 -0.62 4.01
C ILE A 211 -7.94 0.32 2.86
N ASN A 212 -8.42 1.58 2.92
CA ASN A 212 -8.13 2.62 1.95
C ASN A 212 -7.23 3.71 2.53
N SER A 213 -6.07 3.98 1.92
CA SER A 213 -5.25 5.17 2.21
C SER A 213 -5.77 6.36 1.42
N LEU A 214 -6.62 7.20 2.00
CA LEU A 214 -7.21 8.32 1.25
C LEU A 214 -6.14 9.26 0.68
N HIS A 215 -5.08 9.49 1.43
CA HIS A 215 -3.99 10.40 1.05
C HIS A 215 -3.19 9.97 -0.19
N LYS A 216 -3.33 8.71 -0.65
CA LYS A 216 -2.55 8.24 -1.81
C LYS A 216 -3.14 8.67 -3.14
N THR A 217 -4.47 8.60 -3.29
CA THR A 217 -5.14 8.86 -4.58
C THR A 217 -6.37 9.76 -4.48
N LEU A 218 -6.70 10.25 -3.29
CA LEU A 218 -7.73 11.25 -3.04
C LEU A 218 -7.13 12.44 -2.27
N PRO A 219 -7.76 13.63 -2.33
CA PRO A 219 -7.23 14.84 -1.70
C PRO A 219 -7.37 14.83 -0.18
N SER A 220 -6.46 14.15 0.50
CA SER A 220 -6.40 14.08 1.96
C SER A 220 -4.94 14.17 2.45
N LEU A 221 -4.73 14.55 3.71
CA LEU A 221 -3.41 14.68 4.30
C LEU A 221 -2.73 13.31 4.46
N THR A 222 -1.42 13.27 4.31
CA THR A 222 -0.62 12.07 4.57
C THR A 222 -0.98 11.46 5.92
N GLN A 223 -1.01 10.13 6.01
CA GLN A 223 -1.38 9.34 7.19
C GLN A 223 -2.89 9.13 7.36
N THR A 224 -3.75 9.82 6.61
CA THR A 224 -5.20 9.60 6.66
C THR A 224 -5.60 8.35 5.89
N ALA A 225 -6.44 7.51 6.50
CA ALA A 225 -6.96 6.30 5.90
C ALA A 225 -8.34 5.94 6.48
N ILE A 226 -9.01 4.96 5.88
CA ILE A 226 -10.28 4.41 6.39
C ILE A 226 -10.21 2.88 6.36
N LEU A 227 -10.73 2.24 7.40
CA LEU A 227 -11.01 0.82 7.44
C LEU A 227 -12.52 0.62 7.29
N HIS A 228 -12.93 -0.25 6.38
CA HIS A 228 -14.31 -0.63 6.12
C HIS A 228 -14.55 -2.08 6.56
N ILE A 229 -15.75 -2.36 7.07
CA ILE A 229 -16.17 -3.70 7.48
C ILE A 229 -17.49 -4.03 6.84
N ASN A 230 -17.59 -5.24 6.27
CA ASN A 230 -18.78 -5.75 5.61
C ASN A 230 -19.14 -7.16 6.11
N GLY A 231 -20.37 -7.58 5.84
CA GLY A 231 -20.83 -8.93 6.10
C GLY A 231 -20.89 -9.32 7.57
N LYS A 232 -20.93 -10.64 7.83
CA LYS A 232 -21.14 -11.22 9.16
C LYS A 232 -20.04 -12.21 9.59
N ILE A 233 -19.04 -12.42 8.75
CA ILE A 233 -17.99 -13.42 9.03
C ILE A 233 -17.01 -12.86 10.07
N VAL A 234 -16.72 -11.54 9.99
CA VAL A 234 -15.75 -10.89 10.89
C VAL A 234 -16.33 -10.47 12.23
N ASN A 235 -15.51 -10.51 13.25
CA ASN A 235 -15.85 -9.99 14.57
C ASN A 235 -15.53 -8.49 14.68
N ARG A 236 -16.51 -7.63 14.35
CA ARG A 236 -16.38 -6.17 14.36
C ARG A 236 -15.86 -5.62 15.71
N ARG A 237 -16.35 -6.15 16.83
CA ARG A 237 -15.89 -5.72 18.17
C ARG A 237 -14.41 -5.99 18.40
N ARG A 238 -13.90 -7.07 17.82
CA ARG A 238 -12.50 -7.43 17.97
C ARG A 238 -11.60 -6.56 17.08
N ILE A 239 -12.03 -6.25 15.86
CA ILE A 239 -11.33 -5.29 14.97
C ILE A 239 -11.28 -3.93 15.67
N LYS A 240 -12.44 -3.42 16.18
CA LYS A 240 -12.49 -2.15 16.90
C LYS A 240 -11.56 -2.12 18.10
N LYS A 241 -11.51 -3.20 18.89
CA LYS A 241 -10.57 -3.28 20.03
C LYS A 241 -9.10 -3.07 19.60
N TYR A 242 -8.68 -3.61 18.44
CA TYR A 242 -7.33 -3.39 17.95
C TYR A 242 -7.14 -1.99 17.34
N LEU A 243 -8.17 -1.40 16.73
CA LEU A 243 -8.14 0.00 16.33
C LEU A 243 -7.90 0.92 17.54
N ASP A 244 -8.59 0.69 18.66
CA ASP A 244 -8.41 1.46 19.89
C ASP A 244 -7.00 1.28 20.49
N MET A 245 -6.37 0.11 20.32
CA MET A 245 -5.02 -0.16 20.80
C MET A 245 -3.90 0.40 19.92
N LEU A 246 -4.12 0.45 18.61
CA LEU A 246 -3.08 0.71 17.63
C LEU A 246 -3.13 2.14 17.07
N GLN A 247 -4.12 2.92 17.44
CA GLN A 247 -4.18 4.35 17.16
C GLN A 247 -3.86 5.18 18.39
N SER A 248 -3.42 6.43 18.17
CA SER A 248 -3.13 7.38 19.24
C SER A 248 -4.37 7.61 20.09
N SER A 249 -4.19 7.67 21.42
CA SER A 249 -5.27 8.02 22.34
C SER A 249 -5.74 9.47 22.21
N SER A 250 -4.89 10.36 21.65
CA SER A 250 -5.24 11.73 21.26
C SER A 250 -5.10 11.85 19.75
N PRO A 251 -6.14 11.45 18.98
CA PRO A 251 -6.09 11.46 17.52
C PRO A 251 -6.08 12.89 16.97
N SER A 252 -5.34 13.12 15.89
CA SER A 252 -5.26 14.44 15.27
C SER A 252 -6.59 14.87 14.65
N TYR A 253 -7.18 15.93 15.16
CA TYR A 253 -8.41 16.53 14.60
C TYR A 253 -8.16 17.15 13.22
N ILE A 254 -6.94 17.59 12.92
CA ILE A 254 -6.54 18.05 11.58
C ILE A 254 -6.65 16.89 10.58
N PHE A 255 -6.20 15.69 10.95
CA PHE A 255 -6.33 14.52 10.08
C PHE A 255 -7.79 14.11 9.92
N MET A 256 -8.57 14.11 10.99
CA MET A 256 -10.01 13.80 10.93
C MET A 256 -10.78 14.81 10.09
N ALA A 257 -10.47 16.11 10.20
CA ALA A 257 -11.04 17.14 9.35
C ALA A 257 -10.66 16.98 7.87
N SER A 258 -9.43 16.51 7.59
CA SER A 258 -9.02 16.18 6.23
C SER A 258 -9.75 14.95 5.67
N LEU A 259 -10.00 13.92 6.50
CA LEU A 259 -10.84 12.77 6.14
C LEU A 259 -12.27 13.20 5.84
N ASP A 260 -12.89 13.99 6.73
CA ASP A 260 -14.22 14.57 6.54
C ASP A 260 -14.33 15.37 5.24
N ALA A 261 -13.37 16.27 4.98
CA ALA A 261 -13.36 17.07 3.76
C ALA A 261 -13.21 16.20 2.49
N CYS A 262 -12.41 15.15 2.56
CA CYS A 262 -12.21 14.22 1.46
C CYS A 262 -13.49 13.39 1.21
N VAL A 263 -14.13 12.87 2.26
CA VAL A 263 -15.42 12.17 2.15
C VAL A 263 -16.50 13.09 1.57
N ASP A 264 -16.56 14.35 2.01
CA ASP A 264 -17.49 15.34 1.46
C ASP A 264 -17.23 15.63 -0.02
N PHE A 265 -15.99 15.65 -0.45
CA PHE A 265 -15.63 15.81 -1.87
C PHE A 265 -16.16 14.66 -2.73
N VAL A 266 -15.97 13.40 -2.27
CA VAL A 266 -16.43 12.23 -3.03
C VAL A 266 -17.92 11.93 -2.83
N ASP A 267 -18.60 12.56 -1.88
CA ASP A 267 -20.05 12.50 -1.66
C ASP A 267 -20.79 13.48 -2.59
N GLY A 268 -20.85 13.15 -3.89
CA GLY A 268 -21.65 13.87 -4.91
C GLY A 268 -21.02 15.17 -5.44
N LYS A 269 -19.76 15.49 -5.13
CA LYS A 269 -19.06 16.68 -5.66
C LYS A 269 -17.94 16.34 -6.64
N CYS A 270 -17.58 15.07 -6.73
CA CYS A 270 -16.42 14.62 -7.49
C CYS A 270 -16.68 14.28 -8.96
N GLU A 271 -17.94 14.08 -9.38
CA GLU A 271 -18.29 13.56 -10.71
C GLU A 271 -17.61 14.34 -11.84
N ASN A 272 -17.80 15.66 -11.88
CA ASN A 272 -17.17 16.49 -12.91
C ASN A 272 -15.63 16.52 -12.81
N ALA A 273 -15.08 16.43 -11.60
CA ALA A 273 -13.65 16.42 -11.40
C ALA A 273 -13.02 15.11 -11.90
N PHE A 274 -13.67 13.97 -11.63
CA PHE A 274 -13.23 12.68 -12.15
C PHE A 274 -13.38 12.55 -13.66
N GLU A 275 -14.48 13.05 -14.25
CA GLU A 275 -14.66 13.09 -15.71
C GLU A 275 -13.50 13.84 -16.37
N LEU A 276 -13.24 15.08 -15.94
CA LEU A 276 -12.13 15.89 -16.46
C LEU A 276 -10.75 15.22 -16.22
N TYR A 277 -10.57 14.55 -15.11
CA TYR A 277 -9.34 13.83 -14.82
C TYR A 277 -9.13 12.66 -15.77
N VAL A 278 -10.16 11.84 -15.99
CA VAL A 278 -10.11 10.70 -16.91
C VAL A 278 -9.88 11.15 -18.35
N GLU A 279 -10.58 12.20 -18.82
CA GLU A 279 -10.35 12.79 -20.15
C GLU A 279 -8.88 13.21 -20.34
N ARG A 280 -8.30 13.90 -19.34
CA ARG A 280 -6.89 14.34 -19.37
C ARG A 280 -5.93 13.15 -19.39
N LEU A 281 -6.21 12.14 -18.59
CA LEU A 281 -5.37 10.95 -18.47
C LEU A 281 -5.38 10.10 -19.73
N GLN A 282 -6.57 9.92 -20.35
CA GLN A 282 -6.70 9.22 -21.62
C GLN A 282 -5.95 9.96 -22.74
N LYS A 283 -6.18 11.28 -22.85
CA LYS A 283 -5.46 12.12 -23.81
C LYS A 283 -3.95 12.06 -23.62
N PHE A 284 -3.48 12.15 -22.37
CA PHE A 284 -2.06 12.03 -22.04
C PHE A 284 -1.47 10.70 -22.54
N ARG A 285 -2.19 9.59 -22.33
CA ARG A 285 -1.76 8.26 -22.79
C ARG A 285 -1.76 8.12 -24.31
N GLU A 286 -2.76 8.69 -25.00
CA GLU A 286 -2.82 8.73 -26.46
C GLU A 286 -1.66 9.56 -27.06
N GLU A 287 -1.37 10.71 -26.48
CA GLU A 287 -0.29 11.61 -26.93
C GLU A 287 1.13 11.02 -26.71
N LEU A 288 1.25 9.96 -25.90
CA LEU A 288 2.49 9.20 -25.69
C LEU A 288 2.60 7.92 -26.55
N GLU A 289 1.63 7.64 -27.43
CA GLU A 289 1.74 6.53 -28.40
C GLU A 289 2.94 6.63 -29.36
N PRO A 290 3.42 7.84 -29.73
CA PRO A 290 4.59 7.97 -30.61
C PRO A 290 5.95 7.59 -29.97
N LEU A 291 6.02 7.30 -28.66
CA LEU A 291 7.26 6.84 -28.01
C LEU A 291 7.83 5.60 -28.73
N GLN A 292 9.14 5.59 -28.99
CA GLN A 292 9.83 4.57 -29.76
C GLN A 292 10.63 3.60 -28.87
N HIS A 293 11.15 4.07 -27.76
CA HIS A 293 12.05 3.36 -26.87
C HIS A 293 11.45 3.18 -25.47
N LEU A 294 10.84 4.24 -24.92
CA LEU A 294 10.04 4.17 -23.72
C LEU A 294 8.63 3.66 -24.07
N GLN A 295 7.98 2.99 -23.11
CA GLN A 295 6.62 2.47 -23.29
C GLN A 295 5.77 2.77 -22.06
N ILE A 296 4.53 3.20 -22.29
CA ILE A 296 3.53 3.33 -21.21
C ILE A 296 2.76 2.01 -21.12
N LEU A 297 2.79 1.39 -19.93
CA LEU A 297 2.08 0.13 -19.70
C LEU A 297 0.59 0.26 -20.02
N ARG A 298 0.07 -0.73 -20.74
CA ARG A 298 -1.34 -0.94 -21.03
C ARG A 298 -1.65 -2.41 -20.82
N THR A 299 -2.47 -2.72 -19.86
CA THR A 299 -2.95 -4.08 -19.60
C THR A 299 -4.43 -4.05 -19.20
N GLU A 300 -5.08 -5.20 -19.26
CA GLU A 300 -6.42 -5.40 -18.69
C GLU A 300 -6.31 -5.47 -17.15
N HIS A 301 -7.39 -5.27 -16.45
CA HIS A 301 -7.42 -5.30 -14.97
C HIS A 301 -6.41 -4.36 -14.29
N TYR A 302 -6.40 -3.11 -14.75
CA TYR A 302 -5.39 -2.14 -14.38
C TYR A 302 -6.00 -0.79 -13.96
N ASP A 303 -5.39 -0.18 -12.96
CA ASP A 303 -5.69 1.20 -12.55
C ASP A 303 -4.96 2.19 -13.46
N ILE A 304 -5.68 2.84 -14.36
CA ILE A 304 -5.13 3.80 -15.32
C ILE A 304 -4.48 5.03 -14.67
N SER A 305 -4.75 5.30 -13.38
CA SER A 305 -4.11 6.38 -12.62
C SER A 305 -2.62 6.16 -12.39
N LYS A 306 -2.18 4.90 -12.48
CA LYS A 306 -0.78 4.50 -12.40
C LYS A 306 -0.13 4.59 -13.78
N VAL A 307 0.83 5.47 -13.95
CA VAL A 307 1.56 5.62 -15.21
C VAL A 307 2.91 4.93 -15.06
N VAL A 308 2.94 3.65 -15.45
CA VAL A 308 4.17 2.85 -15.50
C VAL A 308 4.87 3.12 -16.83
N ILE A 309 6.08 3.67 -16.75
CA ILE A 309 6.93 4.09 -17.88
C ILE A 309 8.08 3.09 -17.98
N SER A 310 7.99 2.15 -18.93
CA SER A 310 8.98 1.10 -19.12
C SER A 310 10.22 1.60 -19.84
N THR A 311 11.40 1.18 -19.37
CA THR A 311 12.71 1.35 -19.98
C THR A 311 13.24 0.06 -20.59
N ALA A 312 12.43 -1.01 -20.63
CA ALA A 312 12.88 -2.35 -21.02
C ALA A 312 13.51 -2.39 -22.41
N ASN A 313 13.02 -1.57 -23.34
CA ASN A 313 13.47 -1.50 -24.73
C ASN A 313 14.44 -0.33 -25.03
N ALA A 314 14.78 0.48 -24.04
CA ALA A 314 15.61 1.66 -24.16
C ALA A 314 17.03 1.45 -23.61
N ASN A 315 18.00 2.19 -24.13
CA ASN A 315 19.38 2.21 -23.64
C ASN A 315 19.58 3.10 -22.40
N ILE A 316 18.57 3.16 -21.54
CA ILE A 316 18.56 3.87 -20.25
C ILE A 316 18.01 2.95 -19.17
N THR A 317 18.53 3.04 -17.95
CA THR A 317 17.99 2.34 -16.79
C THR A 317 16.85 3.14 -16.13
N SER A 318 16.00 2.49 -15.35
CA SER A 318 14.92 3.17 -14.64
C SER A 318 15.43 4.21 -13.62
N PRO A 319 16.52 3.98 -12.83
CA PRO A 319 17.10 5.02 -12.00
C PRO A 319 17.64 6.22 -12.79
N GLU A 320 18.27 5.99 -13.94
CA GLU A 320 18.77 7.08 -14.82
C GLU A 320 17.62 7.90 -15.39
N LEU A 321 16.52 7.26 -15.82
CA LEU A 321 15.33 7.97 -16.29
C LEU A 321 14.72 8.82 -15.17
N ALA A 322 14.54 8.27 -13.96
CA ALA A 322 14.03 9.00 -12.81
C ALA A 322 14.93 10.19 -12.43
N ASP A 323 16.24 10.00 -12.46
CA ASP A 323 17.23 11.06 -12.21
C ASP A 323 17.16 12.17 -13.25
N ARG A 324 17.00 11.85 -14.52
CA ARG A 324 16.81 12.85 -15.58
C ARG A 324 15.51 13.62 -15.40
N LEU A 325 14.40 12.93 -15.18
CA LEU A 325 13.09 13.56 -14.93
C LEU A 325 13.18 14.54 -13.74
N ARG A 326 13.84 14.16 -12.65
CA ARG A 326 14.00 14.99 -11.47
C ARG A 326 14.93 16.16 -11.69
N LYS A 327 16.15 15.95 -12.24
CA LYS A 327 17.22 16.94 -12.31
C LYS A 327 17.07 17.91 -13.49
N GLU A 328 16.61 17.42 -14.65
CA GLU A 328 16.51 18.22 -15.88
C GLU A 328 15.11 18.85 -16.04
N TYR A 329 14.04 18.13 -15.63
CA TYR A 329 12.64 18.54 -15.85
C TYR A 329 11.90 18.93 -14.55
N HIS A 330 12.52 18.73 -13.37
CA HIS A 330 11.91 18.96 -12.05
C HIS A 330 10.59 18.20 -11.87
N LEU A 331 10.58 16.91 -12.26
CA LEU A 331 9.48 15.99 -12.12
C LEU A 331 9.90 14.86 -11.17
N GLU A 332 9.33 14.84 -9.97
CA GLU A 332 9.59 13.80 -8.97
C GLU A 332 8.64 12.63 -9.20
N MET A 333 9.18 11.45 -9.44
CA MET A 333 8.40 10.23 -9.66
C MET A 333 8.15 9.50 -8.33
N GLU A 334 7.15 8.64 -8.32
CA GLU A 334 6.79 7.88 -7.12
C GLU A 334 7.86 6.84 -6.77
N MET A 335 8.28 6.05 -7.76
CA MET A 335 9.30 5.02 -7.57
C MET A 335 9.96 4.58 -8.87
N THR A 336 11.06 3.83 -8.73
CA THR A 336 11.70 3.06 -9.81
C THR A 336 11.56 1.58 -9.52
N GLY A 337 11.01 0.82 -10.46
CA GLY A 337 11.07 -0.64 -10.50
C GLY A 337 12.31 -1.14 -11.23
N GLY A 338 12.41 -2.47 -11.45
CA GLY A 338 13.57 -3.06 -12.14
C GLY A 338 13.76 -2.53 -13.56
N THR A 339 12.67 -2.32 -14.31
CA THR A 339 12.70 -1.87 -15.71
C THR A 339 11.71 -0.73 -15.98
N TYR A 340 11.21 -0.04 -14.99
CA TYR A 340 10.23 1.02 -15.17
C TYR A 340 10.34 2.11 -14.10
N VAL A 341 9.74 3.25 -14.41
CA VAL A 341 9.49 4.36 -13.48
C VAL A 341 7.98 4.52 -13.33
N LEU A 342 7.51 4.71 -12.11
CA LEU A 342 6.09 4.90 -11.81
C LEU A 342 5.79 6.36 -11.51
N ALA A 343 4.84 6.95 -12.23
CA ALA A 343 4.17 8.18 -11.83
C ALA A 343 2.76 7.85 -11.31
N MET A 344 2.44 8.33 -10.12
CA MET A 344 1.08 8.27 -9.56
C MET A 344 0.34 9.54 -9.92
N THR A 345 -0.82 9.37 -10.56
CA THR A 345 -1.71 10.50 -10.86
C THR A 345 -2.99 10.41 -10.05
N THR A 346 -3.65 11.54 -9.84
CA THR A 346 -4.88 11.63 -9.04
C THR A 346 -5.87 12.64 -9.64
N VAL A 347 -7.07 12.66 -9.12
CA VAL A 347 -8.09 13.66 -9.50
C VAL A 347 -7.65 15.12 -9.24
N ALA A 348 -6.61 15.32 -8.42
CA ALA A 348 -6.06 16.64 -8.09
C ALA A 348 -4.98 17.12 -9.10
N ASP A 349 -4.54 16.26 -10.03
CA ASP A 349 -3.53 16.65 -11.02
C ASP A 349 -4.09 17.67 -12.03
N THR A 350 -3.20 18.58 -12.41
CA THR A 350 -3.51 19.63 -13.38
C THR A 350 -3.08 19.24 -14.79
N GLN A 351 -3.66 19.87 -15.80
CA GLN A 351 -3.22 19.71 -17.20
C GLN A 351 -1.74 20.07 -17.37
N GLU A 352 -1.27 21.12 -16.67
CA GLU A 352 0.14 21.54 -16.71
C GLU A 352 1.10 20.42 -16.27
N GLY A 353 0.77 19.70 -15.17
CA GLY A 353 1.60 18.60 -14.68
C GLY A 353 1.74 17.50 -15.72
N LEU A 354 0.62 17.06 -16.32
CA LEU A 354 0.61 16.05 -17.37
C LEU A 354 1.34 16.50 -18.65
N ASP A 355 1.16 17.76 -19.07
CA ASP A 355 1.85 18.31 -20.24
C ASP A 355 3.37 18.40 -20.02
N ARG A 356 3.84 18.74 -18.83
CA ARG A 356 5.27 18.72 -18.49
C ARG A 356 5.84 17.32 -18.54
N LEU A 357 5.16 16.33 -17.95
CA LEU A 357 5.62 14.94 -18.00
C LEU A 357 5.66 14.41 -19.43
N LYS A 358 4.61 14.66 -20.23
CA LYS A 358 4.57 14.29 -21.65
C LYS A 358 5.73 14.89 -22.44
N ALA A 359 5.94 16.21 -22.30
CA ALA A 359 7.03 16.88 -23.04
C ALA A 359 8.39 16.30 -22.66
N ALA A 360 8.65 16.04 -21.38
CA ALA A 360 9.89 15.44 -20.91
C ALA A 360 10.09 14.03 -21.50
N LEU A 361 9.05 13.18 -21.48
CA LEU A 361 9.14 11.82 -21.99
C LEU A 361 9.41 11.80 -23.49
N LEU A 362 8.73 12.62 -24.29
CA LEU A 362 8.94 12.71 -25.74
C LEU A 362 10.35 13.24 -26.09
N GLU A 363 10.85 14.22 -25.35
CA GLU A 363 12.20 14.76 -25.55
C GLU A 363 13.28 13.76 -25.18
N ILE A 364 13.12 13.06 -24.04
CA ILE A 364 14.06 12.01 -23.61
C ILE A 364 14.05 10.86 -24.62
N ASP A 365 12.88 10.36 -24.99
CA ASP A 365 12.73 9.22 -25.93
C ASP A 365 13.42 9.50 -27.27
N GLY A 366 13.31 10.73 -27.79
CA GLY A 366 13.96 11.15 -29.01
C GLY A 366 15.51 11.19 -28.94
N GLN A 367 16.09 11.08 -27.75
CA GLN A 367 17.54 11.02 -27.51
C GLN A 367 18.02 9.60 -27.23
N LEU A 368 17.11 8.63 -27.05
CA LEU A 368 17.43 7.25 -26.73
C LEU A 368 17.63 6.42 -28.00
N GLU A 369 18.24 5.27 -27.81
CA GLU A 369 18.40 4.22 -28.82
C GLU A 369 17.78 2.92 -28.29
N ALA A 370 17.48 1.99 -29.21
CA ALA A 370 17.02 0.67 -28.81
C ALA A 370 18.10 -0.06 -27.97
N LYS A 371 17.67 -0.72 -26.93
CA LYS A 371 18.57 -1.53 -26.09
C LYS A 371 19.22 -2.63 -26.95
N THR A 372 20.51 -2.56 -27.11
CA THR A 372 21.27 -3.65 -27.71
C THR A 372 21.32 -4.83 -26.74
N ALA A 373 20.94 -6.02 -27.19
CA ALA A 373 21.02 -7.23 -26.36
C ALA A 373 22.44 -7.39 -25.81
N VAL A 374 22.59 -7.23 -24.49
CA VAL A 374 23.86 -7.52 -23.82
C VAL A 374 23.94 -9.03 -23.67
N PHE A 375 24.88 -9.67 -24.37
CA PHE A 375 25.23 -11.07 -24.14
C PHE A 375 25.68 -11.23 -22.68
N GLY A 376 24.90 -11.95 -21.86
CA GLY A 376 25.21 -12.19 -20.45
C GLY A 376 24.23 -11.59 -19.46
N SER A 377 23.05 -11.13 -19.88
CA SER A 377 21.95 -10.84 -18.94
C SER A 377 21.61 -12.13 -18.18
N ILE A 378 21.58 -12.03 -16.85
CA ILE A 378 21.07 -13.12 -16.00
C ILE A 378 19.62 -13.33 -16.44
N GLU A 379 19.34 -14.45 -17.13
CA GLU A 379 17.96 -14.90 -17.34
C GLU A 379 17.46 -15.34 -15.96
N ILE A 380 16.66 -14.49 -15.31
CA ILE A 380 15.93 -14.88 -14.11
C ILE A 380 14.98 -16.00 -14.52
N SER A 381 14.96 -17.10 -13.77
CA SER A 381 14.03 -18.21 -13.99
C SER A 381 12.58 -17.69 -14.01
N GLY A 382 11.75 -18.25 -14.88
CA GLY A 382 10.40 -17.77 -15.19
C GLY A 382 9.36 -17.86 -14.05
N GLU A 383 9.79 -17.84 -12.77
CA GLU A 383 8.90 -17.78 -11.61
C GLU A 383 9.57 -17.03 -10.45
N LEU A 384 8.76 -16.32 -9.63
CA LEU A 384 9.24 -15.76 -8.38
C LEU A 384 9.73 -16.88 -7.44
N PRO A 385 10.84 -16.66 -6.70
CA PRO A 385 11.35 -17.65 -5.76
C PRO A 385 10.29 -18.04 -4.73
N ARG A 386 10.00 -19.34 -4.63
CA ARG A 386 9.07 -19.91 -3.62
C ARG A 386 9.90 -20.55 -2.53
N LEU A 387 10.04 -19.85 -1.39
CA LEU A 387 10.90 -20.27 -0.30
C LEU A 387 10.14 -21.19 0.65
N GLU A 388 10.84 -22.20 1.19
CA GLU A 388 10.31 -23.08 2.21
C GLU A 388 10.28 -22.36 3.57
N GLN A 389 9.10 -22.28 4.19
CA GLN A 389 8.95 -21.76 5.55
C GLN A 389 9.39 -22.83 6.55
N TYR A 390 10.49 -22.59 7.25
CA TYR A 390 11.03 -23.49 8.28
C TYR A 390 10.60 -23.08 9.70
N PHE A 391 10.65 -21.76 9.99
CA PHE A 391 10.15 -21.14 11.21
C PHE A 391 9.06 -20.13 10.85
N THR A 392 8.15 -19.86 11.78
CA THR A 392 7.34 -18.63 11.68
C THR A 392 8.24 -17.40 11.87
N PRO A 393 7.84 -16.21 11.39
CA PRO A 393 8.62 -14.99 11.63
C PRO A 393 8.88 -14.69 13.11
N GLN A 394 7.94 -15.07 13.99
CA GLN A 394 8.15 -14.92 15.44
C GLN A 394 9.18 -15.91 15.98
N GLU A 395 9.10 -17.19 15.61
CA GLU A 395 10.10 -18.19 16.02
C GLU A 395 11.49 -17.85 15.51
N ALA A 396 11.61 -17.24 14.33
CA ALA A 396 12.88 -16.74 13.80
C ALA A 396 13.45 -15.61 14.67
N ALA A 397 12.62 -14.65 15.09
CA ALA A 397 13.04 -13.58 15.99
C ALA A 397 13.42 -14.11 17.38
N ASP A 398 12.66 -15.04 17.94
CA ASP A 398 12.99 -15.67 19.24
C ASP A 398 14.38 -16.34 19.20
N ARG A 399 14.78 -16.91 18.05
CA ARG A 399 16.13 -17.48 17.85
C ARG A 399 17.21 -16.43 17.76
N GLU A 400 16.95 -15.34 17.04
CA GLU A 400 17.88 -14.21 16.96
C GLU A 400 18.14 -13.64 18.36
N GLU A 401 17.07 -13.38 19.14
CA GLU A 401 17.15 -12.89 20.52
C GLU A 401 17.82 -13.91 21.45
N GLY A 402 17.65 -15.20 21.19
CA GLY A 402 18.31 -16.31 21.90
C GLY A 402 19.81 -16.45 21.61
N GLY A 403 20.35 -15.65 20.69
CA GLY A 403 21.78 -15.69 20.33
C GLY A 403 22.13 -16.83 19.35
N GLU A 404 21.14 -17.41 18.68
CA GLU A 404 21.31 -18.47 17.68
C GLU A 404 21.53 -17.89 16.25
N ALA A 405 21.93 -16.62 16.14
CA ALA A 405 22.17 -15.95 14.87
C ALA A 405 23.66 -15.91 14.53
N GLU A 406 23.97 -16.02 13.25
CA GLU A 406 25.28 -15.66 12.69
C GLU A 406 25.09 -14.77 11.44
N GLU A 407 26.06 -13.90 11.20
CA GLU A 407 26.08 -13.06 10.00
C GLU A 407 26.99 -13.68 8.94
N ILE A 408 26.42 -13.91 7.75
CA ILE A 408 27.18 -14.38 6.58
C ILE A 408 27.02 -13.42 5.40
N PRO A 409 27.94 -13.42 4.42
CA PRO A 409 27.71 -12.70 3.18
C PRO A 409 26.39 -13.16 2.55
N TRP A 410 25.48 -12.24 2.24
CA TRP A 410 24.15 -12.64 1.74
C TRP A 410 24.22 -13.39 0.41
N LYS A 411 25.26 -13.17 -0.41
CA LYS A 411 25.51 -13.93 -1.64
C LYS A 411 25.89 -15.40 -1.43
N GLU A 412 26.27 -15.75 -0.21
CA GLU A 412 26.65 -17.11 0.20
C GLU A 412 25.55 -17.78 1.07
N SER A 413 24.38 -17.15 1.14
CA SER A 413 23.31 -17.55 2.06
C SER A 413 22.41 -18.69 1.57
N GLU A 414 22.64 -19.22 0.36
CA GLU A 414 21.87 -20.35 -0.18
C GLU A 414 21.82 -21.53 0.82
N GLY A 415 20.63 -22.07 1.04
CA GLY A 415 20.38 -23.21 1.93
C GLY A 415 20.25 -22.85 3.42
N HIS A 416 20.66 -21.67 3.84
CA HIS A 416 20.52 -21.21 5.22
C HIS A 416 19.09 -20.74 5.51
N ILE A 417 18.70 -20.70 6.79
CA ILE A 417 17.40 -20.18 7.21
C ILE A 417 17.59 -18.73 7.64
N SER A 418 16.90 -17.83 6.96
CA SER A 418 16.99 -16.39 7.24
C SER A 418 16.38 -16.03 8.60
N LEU A 419 17.01 -15.11 9.32
CA LEU A 419 16.46 -14.44 10.49
C LEU A 419 16.12 -12.96 10.19
N GLU A 420 16.40 -12.50 8.98
CA GLU A 420 16.11 -11.14 8.51
C GLU A 420 15.23 -11.14 7.27
N TYR A 421 14.60 -9.99 7.04
CA TYR A 421 13.94 -9.71 5.77
C TYR A 421 14.98 -9.31 4.71
N ALA A 422 14.70 -9.61 3.44
CA ALA A 422 15.33 -8.94 2.31
C ALA A 422 14.24 -8.53 1.31
N TYR A 423 14.12 -7.23 1.02
CA TYR A 423 13.10 -6.68 0.14
C TYR A 423 13.62 -5.46 -0.62
N LEU A 424 12.93 -5.10 -1.68
CA LEU A 424 13.09 -3.80 -2.33
C LEU A 424 12.08 -2.80 -1.76
N TYR A 425 12.49 -1.56 -1.60
CA TYR A 425 11.58 -0.51 -1.19
C TYR A 425 11.75 0.75 -2.06
N PRO A 426 10.66 1.30 -2.58
CA PRO A 426 9.30 0.76 -2.68
C PRO A 426 9.20 -0.50 -3.56
N PRO A 427 8.17 -1.36 -3.42
CA PRO A 427 6.99 -1.26 -2.57
C PRO A 427 7.16 -1.86 -1.16
N GLY A 428 8.27 -2.49 -0.83
CA GLY A 428 8.49 -3.15 0.45
C GLY A 428 7.95 -4.59 0.52
N SER A 429 7.76 -5.22 -0.63
CA SER A 429 7.37 -6.63 -0.73
C SER A 429 8.60 -7.52 -0.54
N PRO A 430 8.62 -8.46 0.43
CA PRO A 430 9.81 -9.22 0.73
C PRO A 430 10.08 -10.33 -0.27
N VAL A 431 11.33 -10.42 -0.71
CA VAL A 431 11.88 -11.59 -1.42
C VAL A 431 12.18 -12.70 -0.41
N ILE A 432 12.74 -12.35 0.74
CA ILE A 432 13.04 -13.28 1.85
C ILE A 432 12.31 -12.79 3.11
N VAL A 433 11.67 -13.71 3.82
CA VAL A 433 11.00 -13.48 5.11
C VAL A 433 11.73 -14.26 6.19
N PRO A 434 11.87 -13.74 7.43
CA PRO A 434 12.46 -14.48 8.53
C PRO A 434 11.81 -15.85 8.73
N GLY A 435 12.63 -16.87 8.91
CA GLY A 435 12.21 -18.25 9.05
C GLY A 435 12.15 -19.05 7.73
N GLU A 436 12.41 -18.42 6.60
CA GLU A 436 12.48 -19.10 5.31
C GLU A 436 13.88 -19.63 5.01
N ARG A 437 13.93 -20.80 4.33
CA ARG A 437 15.16 -21.32 3.74
C ARG A 437 15.45 -20.57 2.45
N ILE A 438 16.58 -19.91 2.41
CA ILE A 438 17.03 -19.10 1.26
C ILE A 438 17.34 -20.03 0.11
N SER A 439 16.66 -19.83 -1.02
CA SER A 439 16.92 -20.59 -2.25
C SER A 439 17.97 -19.88 -3.11
N ARG A 440 18.55 -20.64 -4.04
CA ARG A 440 19.47 -20.11 -5.02
C ARG A 440 18.82 -19.02 -5.87
N GLU A 441 17.59 -19.24 -6.31
CA GLU A 441 16.81 -18.29 -7.13
C GLU A 441 16.59 -16.97 -6.39
N ALA A 442 16.39 -16.99 -5.07
CA ALA A 442 16.26 -15.78 -4.27
C ALA A 442 17.58 -14.98 -4.23
N VAL A 443 18.72 -15.67 -4.06
CA VAL A 443 20.03 -15.03 -4.12
C VAL A 443 20.30 -14.45 -5.52
N GLU A 444 19.98 -15.19 -6.59
CA GLU A 444 20.14 -14.73 -7.96
C GLU A 444 19.28 -13.49 -8.27
N LEU A 445 18.03 -13.46 -7.79
CA LEU A 445 17.13 -12.32 -7.92
C LEU A 445 17.66 -11.07 -7.18
N LEU A 446 18.16 -11.22 -5.97
CA LEU A 446 18.77 -10.13 -5.22
C LEU A 446 20.05 -9.63 -5.89
N CYS A 447 20.89 -10.53 -6.44
CA CYS A 447 22.05 -10.15 -7.24
C CYS A 447 21.66 -9.34 -8.48
N TYR A 448 20.59 -9.74 -9.17
CA TYR A 448 20.08 -8.99 -10.32
C TYR A 448 19.67 -7.56 -9.90
N TYR A 449 18.91 -7.42 -8.82
CA TYR A 449 18.49 -6.10 -8.33
C TYR A 449 19.69 -5.21 -7.97
N GLU A 450 20.73 -5.77 -7.36
CA GLU A 450 21.96 -5.03 -7.08
C GLU A 450 22.65 -4.54 -8.39
N THR A 451 22.65 -5.36 -9.47
CA THR A 451 23.19 -4.94 -10.77
C THR A 451 22.39 -3.80 -11.42
N GLN A 452 21.13 -3.66 -11.06
CA GLN A 452 20.28 -2.55 -11.50
C GLN A 452 20.39 -1.31 -10.59
N ASN A 453 21.34 -1.28 -9.64
CA ASN A 453 21.48 -0.24 -8.62
C ASN A 453 20.24 -0.04 -7.75
N LEU A 454 19.44 -1.11 -7.55
CA LEU A 454 18.32 -1.10 -6.62
C LEU A 454 18.81 -1.49 -5.22
N GLN A 455 18.40 -0.72 -4.22
CA GLN A 455 18.84 -0.96 -2.84
C GLN A 455 18.03 -2.09 -2.21
N ILE A 456 18.72 -3.09 -1.66
CA ILE A 456 18.12 -4.17 -0.87
C ILE A 456 17.99 -3.66 0.57
N GLU A 457 16.77 -3.65 1.09
CA GLU A 457 16.44 -3.25 2.45
C GLU A 457 16.06 -4.46 3.31
N GLY A 458 15.93 -4.23 4.64
CA GLY A 458 15.60 -5.26 5.62
C GLY A 458 16.81 -5.99 6.19
N ILE A 459 17.95 -5.87 5.54
CA ILE A 459 19.25 -6.39 6.00
C ILE A 459 19.89 -5.34 6.90
N GLN A 460 20.30 -5.71 8.14
CA GLN A 460 20.85 -4.75 9.12
C GLN A 460 22.29 -4.38 8.84
N THR A 461 23.09 -5.32 8.34
CA THR A 461 24.52 -5.12 8.02
C THR A 461 24.71 -5.18 6.50
N GLU A 462 25.21 -4.10 5.90
CA GLU A 462 25.45 -4.03 4.47
C GLU A 462 26.28 -5.23 3.98
N GLY A 463 25.80 -5.90 2.93
CA GLY A 463 26.46 -7.05 2.32
C GLY A 463 26.33 -8.37 3.09
N LYS A 464 25.66 -8.40 4.25
CA LYS A 464 25.48 -9.60 5.06
C LYS A 464 24.01 -9.81 5.42
N ILE A 465 23.66 -11.05 5.71
CA ILE A 465 22.33 -11.43 6.22
C ILE A 465 22.49 -12.30 7.46
N LYS A 466 21.64 -12.07 8.45
CA LYS A 466 21.58 -12.95 9.61
C LYS A 466 20.84 -14.22 9.27
N VAL A 467 21.47 -15.34 9.62
CA VAL A 467 20.92 -16.69 9.42
C VAL A 467 20.96 -17.46 10.73
N TRP A 468 20.10 -18.47 10.83
CA TRP A 468 20.11 -19.36 11.97
C TRP A 468 21.38 -20.21 11.97
N LYS A 469 22.09 -20.16 13.12
CA LYS A 469 23.31 -20.92 13.36
C LYS A 469 22.94 -22.35 13.72
N HIS A 470 23.26 -23.29 12.83
CA HIS A 470 23.26 -24.70 13.17
C HIS A 470 24.50 -25.06 14.00
N GLU A 471 24.30 -25.84 15.09
CA GLU A 471 25.42 -26.52 15.73
C GLU A 471 25.94 -27.69 14.89
#